data_7d0dc203ae83473440e7ba916b19468a
#
_entry.id   7d0dc203ae83473440e7ba916b19468a
#
_cell.length_a   1.000
_cell.length_b   1.000
_cell.length_c   1.000
_cell.angle_alpha   90.00
_cell.angle_beta   90.00
_cell.angle_gamma   90.00
#
_symmetry.space_group_name_H-M   'P 1'
#
loop_
_entity.id
_entity.type
_entity.pdbx_description
1 polymer ?
#
loop_
_entity_poly.entity_id
_entity_poly.type
_entity_poly.pdbx_seq_one_letter_code
_entity_poly.pdbx_strand_id
1 'polypeptide(L)'
;MKALTATGVLSGKKVMLIAPETFMNNSGNAVRPLELSPKALESLCVVYDDLDLPIGKMKISFNRSAGGHNGVASIIKAVKSEAFPRIRLGVSGVTAKGVAKKPSGEDKVIKFLMTKFRENDITELKKVWKRGVLALETMIAEGREKAMTLYND
;
A
#
# COMPACT_ATOMS: atom_id res chain seq x y z
N MET A 1 -10.10 16.12 -8.01
CA MET A 1 -9.40 15.08 -7.21
C MET A 1 -9.36 15.56 -5.76
N LYS A 2 -9.83 14.73 -4.82
CA LYS A 2 -9.81 15.08 -3.39
C LYS A 2 -8.58 14.40 -2.76
N ALA A 3 -7.41 14.98 -3.01
CA ALA A 3 -6.12 14.43 -2.61
C ALA A 3 -5.03 15.51 -2.62
N LEU A 4 -4.03 15.38 -1.76
CA LEU A 4 -2.75 16.06 -1.91
C LEU A 4 -1.98 15.40 -3.05
N THR A 5 -1.35 16.20 -3.89
CA THR A 5 -0.56 15.69 -5.02
C THR A 5 0.79 16.37 -5.12
N ALA A 6 1.79 15.61 -5.52
CA ALA A 6 3.11 16.13 -5.86
C ALA A 6 3.60 15.43 -7.14
N THR A 7 4.32 16.17 -7.99
CA THR A 7 4.90 15.63 -9.21
C THR A 7 6.40 15.86 -9.21
N GLY A 8 7.14 14.93 -9.80
CA GLY A 8 8.59 15.01 -9.89
C GLY A 8 9.16 14.03 -10.89
N VAL A 9 10.48 13.92 -10.90
CA VAL A 9 11.21 12.95 -11.71
C VAL A 9 11.99 12.04 -10.78
N LEU A 10 11.84 10.72 -10.94
CA LEU A 10 12.55 9.70 -10.20
C LEU A 10 13.11 8.67 -11.20
N SER A 11 14.40 8.40 -11.16
CA SER A 11 15.09 7.52 -12.11
C SER A 11 14.80 7.86 -13.58
N GLY A 12 14.74 9.16 -13.93
CA GLY A 12 14.45 9.66 -15.28
C GLY A 12 13.00 9.54 -15.71
N LYS A 13 12.10 9.05 -14.89
CA LYS A 13 10.67 8.89 -15.19
C LYS A 13 9.83 9.91 -14.42
N LYS A 14 8.81 10.47 -15.07
CA LYS A 14 7.84 11.35 -14.41
C LYS A 14 7.01 10.55 -13.42
N VAL A 15 6.89 11.03 -12.20
CA VAL A 15 6.14 10.40 -11.10
C VAL A 15 5.15 11.41 -10.54
N MET A 16 3.95 10.94 -10.23
CA MET A 16 2.95 11.67 -9.45
C MET A 16 2.69 10.90 -8.16
N LEU A 17 2.83 11.57 -7.04
CA LEU A 17 2.42 11.09 -5.72
C LEU A 17 1.01 11.59 -5.44
N ILE A 18 0.16 10.71 -4.91
CA ILE A 18 -1.24 11.02 -4.59
C ILE A 18 -1.52 10.53 -3.18
N ALA A 19 -1.83 11.43 -2.27
CA ALA A 19 -2.29 11.12 -0.93
C ALA A 19 -3.78 11.47 -0.82
N PRO A 20 -4.70 10.48 -0.87
CA PRO A 20 -6.13 10.74 -0.78
C PRO A 20 -6.52 11.41 0.54
N GLU A 21 -7.34 12.46 0.45
CA GLU A 21 -7.95 13.17 1.61
C GLU A 21 -9.43 12.79 1.75
N THR A 22 -9.79 11.60 1.34
CA THR A 22 -11.14 11.04 1.47
C THR A 22 -11.20 10.11 2.68
N PHE A 23 -12.42 9.72 3.09
CA PHE A 23 -12.55 8.53 3.93
C PHE A 23 -11.98 7.31 3.18
N MET A 24 -11.45 6.35 3.95
CA MET A 24 -10.74 5.19 3.40
C MET A 24 -11.55 4.45 2.33
N ASN A 25 -12.83 4.20 2.57
CA ASN A 25 -13.75 3.54 1.61
C ASN A 25 -14.05 4.36 0.35
N ASN A 26 -13.55 5.60 0.25
CA ASN A 26 -13.71 6.51 -0.88
C ASN A 26 -12.37 6.84 -1.60
N SER A 27 -11.27 6.14 -1.26
CA SER A 27 -9.94 6.39 -1.83
C SER A 27 -9.90 6.31 -3.36
N GLY A 28 -10.77 5.49 -3.96
CA GLY A 28 -10.91 5.40 -5.42
C GLY A 28 -11.30 6.72 -6.10
N ASN A 29 -11.92 7.67 -5.39
CA ASN A 29 -12.25 8.99 -5.93
C ASN A 29 -11.01 9.85 -6.22
N ALA A 30 -9.88 9.56 -5.57
CA ALA A 30 -8.61 10.21 -5.85
C ALA A 30 -7.92 9.67 -7.12
N VAL A 31 -8.24 8.45 -7.53
CA VAL A 31 -7.61 7.78 -8.68
C VAL A 31 -8.50 7.86 -9.93
N ARG A 32 -9.82 7.85 -9.76
CA ARG A 32 -10.80 7.88 -10.87
C ARG A 32 -10.52 8.97 -11.92
N PRO A 33 -10.20 10.23 -11.55
CA PRO A 33 -9.95 11.30 -12.53
C PRO A 33 -8.70 11.10 -13.40
N LEU A 34 -7.85 10.10 -13.11
CA LEU A 34 -6.68 9.79 -13.94
C LEU A 34 -7.04 9.03 -15.21
N GLU A 35 -8.25 8.44 -15.28
CA GLU A 35 -8.75 7.69 -16.46
C GLU A 35 -7.73 6.71 -17.02
N LEU A 36 -7.10 5.93 -16.12
CA LEU A 36 -5.99 5.05 -16.45
C LEU A 36 -6.41 3.94 -17.42
N SER A 37 -5.73 3.86 -18.55
CA SER A 37 -5.88 2.73 -19.48
C SER A 37 -5.37 1.42 -18.81
N PRO A 38 -5.75 0.23 -19.30
CA PRO A 38 -5.24 -1.04 -18.78
C PRO A 38 -3.71 -1.11 -18.70
N LYS A 39 -3.00 -0.58 -19.68
CA LYS A 39 -1.54 -0.50 -19.70
C LYS A 39 -1.01 0.49 -18.66
N ALA A 40 -1.67 1.62 -18.44
CA ALA A 40 -1.28 2.61 -17.46
C ALA A 40 -1.49 2.12 -16.01
N LEU A 41 -2.41 1.18 -15.79
CA LEU A 41 -2.61 0.56 -14.47
C LEU A 41 -1.37 -0.19 -13.95
N GLU A 42 -0.53 -0.71 -14.82
CA GLU A 42 0.73 -1.32 -14.42
C GLU A 42 1.72 -0.32 -13.78
N SER A 43 1.51 0.97 -14.05
CA SER A 43 2.27 2.08 -13.45
C SER A 43 1.60 2.69 -12.22
N LEU A 44 0.39 2.24 -11.84
CA LEU A 44 -0.28 2.64 -10.62
C LEU A 44 0.22 1.78 -9.46
N CYS A 45 1.11 2.28 -8.62
CA CYS A 45 1.50 1.58 -7.40
C CYS A 45 0.69 2.10 -6.20
N VAL A 46 -0.02 1.20 -5.50
CA VAL A 46 -0.77 1.53 -4.29
C VAL A 46 0.00 1.05 -3.07
N VAL A 47 0.35 1.99 -2.18
CA VAL A 47 1.02 1.70 -0.89
C VAL A 47 -0.02 1.80 0.22
N TYR A 48 -0.14 0.76 1.06
CA TYR A 48 -1.16 0.71 2.11
C TYR A 48 -0.76 -0.17 3.29
N ASP A 49 -1.45 0.01 4.40
CA ASP A 49 -1.33 -0.80 5.60
C ASP A 49 -1.99 -2.18 5.42
N ASP A 50 -1.37 -3.20 5.98
CA ASP A 50 -1.86 -4.57 5.84
C ASP A 50 -1.89 -5.30 7.19
N LEU A 51 -3.09 -5.71 7.59
CA LEU A 51 -3.31 -6.45 8.83
C LEU A 51 -2.88 -7.93 8.76
N ASP A 52 -2.69 -8.47 7.57
CA ASP A 52 -2.22 -9.84 7.39
C ASP A 52 -0.68 -9.95 7.50
N LEU A 53 0.00 -8.80 7.58
CA LEU A 53 1.45 -8.74 7.75
C LEU A 53 1.83 -8.21 9.13
N PRO A 54 2.84 -8.82 9.77
CA PRO A 54 3.39 -8.28 11.02
C PRO A 54 4.04 -6.92 10.81
N ILE A 55 4.06 -6.12 11.86
CA ILE A 55 4.83 -4.87 11.92
C ILE A 55 6.29 -5.15 11.55
N GLY A 56 6.91 -4.26 10.76
CA GLY A 56 8.28 -4.45 10.28
C GLY A 56 8.40 -5.33 9.03
N LYS A 57 7.29 -5.95 8.57
CA LYS A 57 7.26 -6.71 7.31
C LYS A 57 6.57 -5.91 6.21
N MET A 58 7.01 -6.13 4.97
CA MET A 58 6.32 -5.64 3.79
C MET A 58 6.27 -6.71 2.71
N LYS A 59 5.33 -6.56 1.77
CA LYS A 59 5.20 -7.42 0.61
C LYS A 59 4.74 -6.64 -0.62
N ILE A 60 5.42 -6.87 -1.74
CA ILE A 60 4.98 -6.39 -3.04
C ILE A 60 4.07 -7.44 -3.66
N SER A 61 2.95 -7.02 -4.21
CA SER A 61 2.01 -7.91 -4.90
C SER A 61 1.42 -7.24 -6.14
N PHE A 62 0.90 -8.04 -7.04
CA PHE A 62 0.27 -7.61 -8.28
C PHE A 62 -0.96 -8.47 -8.53
N ASN A 63 -2.00 -7.87 -9.11
CA ASN A 63 -3.22 -8.55 -9.51
C ASN A 63 -3.82 -9.43 -8.38
N ARG A 64 -4.17 -8.79 -7.27
CA ARG A 64 -4.76 -9.44 -6.09
C ARG A 64 -6.05 -8.76 -5.68
N SER A 65 -6.94 -9.47 -5.01
CA SER A 65 -8.13 -8.89 -4.38
C SER A 65 -7.75 -7.89 -3.27
N ALA A 66 -8.73 -7.15 -2.77
CA ALA A 66 -8.51 -6.13 -1.73
C ALA A 66 -8.09 -6.69 -0.36
N GLY A 67 -8.27 -8.00 -0.11
CA GLY A 67 -7.94 -8.61 1.17
C GLY A 67 -8.70 -8.03 2.38
N GLY A 68 -9.87 -7.44 2.14
CA GLY A 68 -10.67 -6.75 3.17
C GLY A 68 -10.27 -5.29 3.42
N HIS A 69 -9.26 -4.75 2.72
CA HIS A 69 -8.87 -3.35 2.87
C HIS A 69 -9.81 -2.43 2.07
N ASN A 70 -10.64 -1.63 2.76
CA ASN A 70 -11.68 -0.79 2.16
C ASN A 70 -11.15 0.23 1.14
N GLY A 71 -9.97 0.80 1.36
CA GLY A 71 -9.34 1.75 0.44
C GLY A 71 -8.93 1.08 -0.87
N VAL A 72 -8.32 -0.10 -0.79
CA VAL A 72 -7.95 -0.90 -1.97
C VAL A 72 -9.18 -1.35 -2.74
N ALA A 73 -10.24 -1.81 -2.05
CA ALA A 73 -11.52 -2.16 -2.66
C ALA A 73 -12.13 -0.97 -3.43
N SER A 74 -12.07 0.22 -2.84
CA SER A 74 -12.52 1.47 -3.47
C SER A 74 -11.72 1.80 -4.75
N ILE A 75 -10.40 1.62 -4.72
CA ILE A 75 -9.55 1.84 -5.89
C ILE A 75 -9.87 0.82 -6.98
N ILE A 76 -9.93 -0.48 -6.66
CA ILE A 76 -10.31 -1.54 -7.61
C ILE A 76 -11.63 -1.20 -8.30
N LYS A 77 -12.66 -0.78 -7.53
CA LYS A 77 -13.95 -0.37 -8.07
C LYS A 77 -13.84 0.84 -8.99
N ALA A 78 -12.99 1.81 -8.66
CA ALA A 78 -12.82 3.03 -9.44
C ALA A 78 -12.12 2.77 -10.78
N VAL A 79 -11.06 1.94 -10.79
CA VAL A 79 -10.29 1.61 -11.99
C VAL A 79 -10.78 0.35 -12.70
N LYS A 80 -11.77 -0.37 -12.13
CA LYS A 80 -12.39 -1.60 -12.64
C LYS A 80 -11.37 -2.72 -12.93
N SER A 81 -10.29 -2.80 -12.15
CA SER A 81 -9.23 -3.78 -12.34
C SER A 81 -8.46 -4.02 -11.04
N GLU A 82 -7.92 -5.21 -10.88
CA GLU A 82 -6.95 -5.57 -9.83
C GLU A 82 -5.50 -5.53 -10.33
N ALA A 83 -5.29 -5.33 -11.64
CA ALA A 83 -4.01 -5.44 -12.32
C ALA A 83 -3.11 -4.22 -12.12
N PHE A 84 -2.79 -3.90 -10.87
CA PHE A 84 -1.83 -2.87 -10.49
C PHE A 84 -0.92 -3.33 -9.37
N PRO A 85 0.36 -2.85 -9.34
CA PRO A 85 1.31 -3.10 -8.26
C PRO A 85 0.85 -2.55 -6.92
N ARG A 86 1.23 -3.25 -5.86
CA ARG A 86 0.93 -2.86 -4.47
C ARG A 86 2.12 -3.09 -3.58
N ILE A 87 2.39 -2.15 -2.69
CA ILE A 87 3.32 -2.31 -1.57
C ILE A 87 2.48 -2.38 -0.29
N ARG A 88 2.50 -3.53 0.36
CA ARG A 88 1.74 -3.85 1.56
C ARG A 88 2.65 -3.70 2.76
N LEU A 89 2.33 -2.82 3.68
CA LEU A 89 3.12 -2.53 4.88
C LEU A 89 2.43 -3.13 6.10
N GLY A 90 3.10 -4.06 6.77
CA GLY A 90 2.56 -4.74 7.93
C GLY A 90 2.38 -3.81 9.13
N VAL A 91 1.20 -3.88 9.73
CA VAL A 91 0.82 -3.08 10.91
C VAL A 91 0.33 -3.91 12.09
N SER A 92 0.16 -5.23 11.93
CA SER A 92 -0.29 -6.11 13.00
C SER A 92 0.81 -6.44 13.99
N GLY A 93 0.46 -6.52 15.26
CA GLY A 93 1.35 -7.12 16.25
C GLY A 93 1.69 -8.58 15.89
N VAL A 94 2.63 -9.17 16.59
CA VAL A 94 3.05 -10.56 16.38
C VAL A 94 2.61 -11.46 17.52
N THR A 95 2.28 -12.71 17.21
CA THR A 95 2.15 -13.78 18.18
C THR A 95 3.54 -14.27 18.63
N ALA A 96 3.62 -15.08 19.68
CA ALA A 96 4.86 -15.73 20.11
C ALA A 96 5.52 -16.58 18.98
N LYS A 97 4.75 -16.99 17.97
CA LYS A 97 5.22 -17.74 16.78
C LYS A 97 5.60 -16.83 15.60
N GLY A 98 5.64 -15.50 15.78
CA GLY A 98 5.99 -14.54 14.72
C GLY A 98 4.90 -14.32 13.65
N VAL A 99 3.69 -14.82 13.87
CA VAL A 99 2.56 -14.66 12.94
C VAL A 99 1.80 -13.37 13.27
N ALA A 100 1.26 -12.68 12.26
CA ALA A 100 0.45 -11.49 12.45
C ALA A 100 -0.76 -11.77 13.36
N LYS A 101 -0.90 -10.95 14.41
CA LYS A 101 -2.04 -10.98 15.33
C LYS A 101 -3.14 -10.05 14.81
N LYS A 102 -3.87 -10.52 13.80
CA LYS A 102 -4.95 -9.77 13.17
C LYS A 102 -6.18 -9.70 14.10
N PRO A 103 -6.77 -8.50 14.33
CA PRO A 103 -8.07 -8.41 15.00
C PRO A 103 -9.15 -9.05 14.13
N SER A 104 -10.13 -9.70 14.76
CA SER A 104 -11.27 -10.34 14.08
C SER A 104 -12.55 -9.57 14.36
N GLY A 105 -13.34 -9.29 13.30
CA GLY A 105 -14.56 -8.50 13.34
C GLY A 105 -14.32 -7.02 13.07
N GLU A 106 -15.28 -6.39 12.38
CA GLU A 106 -15.16 -5.02 11.85
C GLU A 106 -14.85 -3.99 12.94
N ASP A 107 -15.60 -4.01 14.05
CA ASP A 107 -15.41 -3.07 15.16
C ASP A 107 -14.01 -3.18 15.78
N LYS A 108 -13.48 -4.41 15.91
CA LYS A 108 -12.14 -4.63 16.47
C LYS A 108 -11.05 -4.17 15.50
N VAL A 109 -11.26 -4.34 14.19
CA VAL A 109 -10.37 -3.84 13.15
C VAL A 109 -10.33 -2.31 13.17
N ILE A 110 -11.49 -1.65 13.20
CA ILE A 110 -11.58 -0.19 13.29
C ILE A 110 -10.88 0.31 14.55
N LYS A 111 -11.20 -0.26 15.70
CA LYS A 111 -10.57 0.11 16.98
C LYS A 111 -9.05 -0.05 16.92
N PHE A 112 -8.55 -1.14 16.34
CA PHE A 112 -7.13 -1.39 16.19
C PHE A 112 -6.46 -0.32 15.31
N LEU A 113 -7.02 -0.03 14.14
CA LEU A 113 -6.49 0.96 13.19
C LEU A 113 -6.51 2.40 13.74
N MET A 114 -7.43 2.70 14.66
CA MET A 114 -7.52 4.00 15.34
C MET A 114 -6.64 4.10 16.59
N THR A 115 -5.97 3.02 16.99
CA THR A 115 -5.09 2.99 18.17
C THR A 115 -3.70 3.52 17.80
N LYS A 116 -3.11 4.33 18.65
CA LYS A 116 -1.74 4.82 18.48
C LYS A 116 -0.72 3.68 18.57
N PHE A 117 0.25 3.67 17.67
CA PHE A 117 1.40 2.77 17.75
C PHE A 117 2.26 3.08 18.98
N ARG A 118 2.87 2.05 19.55
CA ARG A 118 3.89 2.20 20.60
C ARG A 118 5.20 2.67 19.98
N GLU A 119 6.10 3.25 20.76
CA GLU A 119 7.39 3.77 20.27
C GLU A 119 8.24 2.71 19.55
N ASN A 120 8.26 1.49 20.08
CA ASN A 120 8.95 0.38 19.42
C ASN A 120 8.32 0.03 18.06
N ASP A 121 6.98 0.08 17.96
CA ASP A 121 6.25 -0.16 16.72
C ASP A 121 6.58 0.91 15.68
N ILE A 122 6.67 2.19 16.11
CA ILE A 122 7.06 3.31 15.24
C ILE A 122 8.48 3.12 14.70
N THR A 123 9.39 2.62 15.51
CA THR A 123 10.78 2.36 15.09
C THR A 123 10.82 1.30 13.98
N GLU A 124 10.08 0.21 14.13
CA GLU A 124 9.99 -0.84 13.10
C GLU A 124 9.26 -0.34 11.84
N LEU A 125 8.19 0.46 12.00
CA LEU A 125 7.49 1.09 10.87
C LEU A 125 8.42 2.01 10.08
N LYS A 126 9.26 2.81 10.74
CA LYS A 126 10.24 3.66 10.05
C LYS A 126 11.23 2.86 9.19
N LYS A 127 11.65 1.68 9.65
CA LYS A 127 12.53 0.78 8.87
C LYS A 127 11.80 0.24 7.64
N VAL A 128 10.57 -0.25 7.81
CA VAL A 128 9.79 -0.80 6.70
C VAL A 128 9.38 0.28 5.70
N TRP A 129 9.11 1.51 6.13
CA TRP A 129 8.85 2.62 5.22
C TRP A 129 10.07 2.96 4.36
N LYS A 130 11.27 3.02 4.94
CA LYS A 130 12.51 3.22 4.16
C LYS A 130 12.69 2.10 3.14
N ARG A 131 12.45 0.85 3.53
CA ARG A 131 12.49 -0.29 2.61
C ARG A 131 11.43 -0.18 1.51
N GLY A 132 10.23 0.29 1.85
CA GLY A 132 9.14 0.55 0.90
C GLY A 132 9.49 1.63 -0.13
N VAL A 133 10.20 2.68 0.28
CA VAL A 133 10.70 3.71 -0.64
C VAL A 133 11.71 3.11 -1.62
N LEU A 134 12.69 2.35 -1.14
CA LEU A 134 13.68 1.68 -2.00
C LEU A 134 13.02 0.69 -2.97
N ALA A 135 12.01 -0.04 -2.50
CA ALA A 135 11.23 -0.94 -3.34
C ALA A 135 10.47 -0.18 -4.45
N LEU A 136 9.90 0.98 -4.11
CA LEU A 136 9.21 1.84 -5.08
C LEU A 136 10.21 2.42 -6.11
N GLU A 137 11.37 2.90 -5.68
CA GLU A 137 12.43 3.38 -6.56
C GLU A 137 12.91 2.28 -7.52
N THR A 138 13.15 1.08 -7.01
CA THR A 138 13.53 -0.08 -7.85
C THR A 138 12.40 -0.44 -8.83
N MET A 139 11.15 -0.42 -8.37
CA MET A 139 9.99 -0.68 -9.25
C MET A 139 9.90 0.33 -10.39
N ILE A 140 10.17 1.60 -10.11
CA ILE A 140 10.17 2.68 -11.11
C ILE A 140 11.36 2.52 -12.06
N ALA A 141 12.55 2.26 -11.55
CA ALA A 141 13.78 2.17 -12.35
C ALA A 141 13.82 0.89 -13.21
N GLU A 142 13.61 -0.26 -12.58
CA GLU A 142 13.92 -1.60 -13.11
C GLU A 142 12.70 -2.51 -13.31
N GLY A 143 11.52 -2.05 -12.86
CA GLY A 143 10.27 -2.80 -13.01
C GLY A 143 9.85 -3.58 -11.77
N ARG A 144 8.59 -4.02 -11.80
CA ARG A 144 7.92 -4.69 -10.68
C ARG A 144 8.57 -6.03 -10.32
N GLU A 145 8.92 -6.83 -11.30
CA GLU A 145 9.49 -8.17 -11.09
C GLU A 145 10.80 -8.11 -10.32
N LYS A 146 11.65 -7.15 -10.66
CA LYS A 146 12.92 -6.91 -9.96
C LYS A 146 12.69 -6.48 -8.52
N ALA A 147 11.77 -5.54 -8.31
CA ALA A 147 11.40 -5.11 -6.96
C ALA A 147 10.83 -6.27 -6.12
N MET A 148 9.98 -7.12 -6.70
CA MET A 148 9.43 -8.30 -6.01
C MET A 148 10.54 -9.30 -5.64
N THR A 149 11.53 -9.52 -6.50
CA THR A 149 12.66 -10.43 -6.24
C THR A 149 13.54 -9.91 -5.09
N LEU A 150 13.76 -8.60 -5.02
CA LEU A 150 14.69 -8.02 -4.03
C LEU A 150 14.03 -7.76 -2.66
N TYR A 151 12.72 -7.52 -2.63
CA TYR A 151 12.04 -7.01 -1.42
C TYR A 151 10.93 -7.90 -0.87
N ASN A 152 10.54 -8.99 -1.55
CA ASN A 152 9.67 -10.01 -0.99
C ASN A 152 10.51 -11.09 -0.30
N ASP A 153 10.52 -11.04 1.03
CA ASP A 153 11.11 -12.08 1.88
C ASP A 153 10.11 -13.23 2.06
#